data_c2faff3650f3a45e108caac16f254042
#
_entry.id   c2faff3650f3a45e108caac16f254042
#
_cell.length_a   1.000
_cell.length_b   1.000
_cell.length_c   1.000
_cell.angle_alpha   90.00
_cell.angle_beta   90.00
_cell.angle_gamma   90.00
#
_symmetry.space_group_name_H-M   'P 1'
#
loop_
_entity.id
_entity.type
_entity.pdbx_description
1 polymer ?
#
loop_
_entity_poly.entity_id
_entity_poly.type
_entity_poly.pdbx_seq_one_letter_code
_entity_poly.pdbx_strand_id
1 'polypeptide(L)'
;MRVSAALFIVGIMGIVMMGPPVARGQQDSAATLRIQFASAGSVFQTGEIIPVDLLFSVEGGGTYQMSTRNYDRSGRLNIEQFHVDPPGRDPLHDHYNGAVQGFIGGGASSTDKLLSPDPEAIHVDLNEWVAPDKPGHYSLYVTSGRVSRRDGAKFENLTLRSNTLEFDVVEASPAWQAQTLSAAAAALRNAASTPEEKRAAARPLRFLETPDAVRELARQLGIPGDESRWDFVAGILGSRHSQEAVAELEAQLAAPDPAITADLLSALAETKFSRPRPYAALSGAGQAAAGSLVRVPGCPAETVRATPR
;
A
#
# COMPACT_ATOMS: atom_id res chain seq x y z
N MET A 1 -51.11 42.08 52.33
CA MET A 1 -50.24 40.90 52.14
C MET A 1 -49.42 41.09 50.87
N ARG A 2 -48.12 41.36 51.05
CA ARG A 2 -47.18 41.54 49.92
C ARG A 2 -46.37 40.26 49.83
N VAL A 3 -46.44 39.57 48.69
CA VAL A 3 -45.63 38.38 48.34
C VAL A 3 -44.46 38.84 47.50
N SER A 4 -43.24 38.72 48.05
CA SER A 4 -42.01 38.97 47.35
C SER A 4 -41.57 37.69 46.62
N ALA A 5 -41.42 37.78 45.30
CA ALA A 5 -40.83 36.72 44.50
C ALA A 5 -39.30 36.91 44.45
N ALA A 6 -38.53 35.91 44.90
CA ALA A 6 -37.08 35.84 44.79
C ALA A 6 -36.71 35.16 43.50
N LEU A 7 -35.91 35.90 42.67
CA LEU A 7 -35.38 35.43 41.39
C LEU A 7 -34.01 34.75 41.62
N PHE A 8 -33.91 33.41 41.41
CA PHE A 8 -32.65 32.66 41.46
C PHE A 8 -32.04 32.68 40.05
N ILE A 9 -30.89 33.37 39.89
CA ILE A 9 -30.08 33.30 38.69
C ILE A 9 -29.06 32.19 38.91
N VAL A 10 -29.24 31.05 38.17
CA VAL A 10 -28.23 29.98 38.06
C VAL A 10 -27.25 30.31 36.94
N GLY A 11 -26.05 30.70 37.35
CA GLY A 11 -24.93 30.92 36.38
C GLY A 11 -24.38 29.57 35.92
N ILE A 12 -24.55 29.26 34.64
CA ILE A 12 -23.90 28.11 34.01
C ILE A 12 -22.48 28.51 33.61
N MET A 13 -21.51 28.06 34.38
CA MET A 13 -20.07 28.23 34.09
C MET A 13 -19.66 27.23 33.02
N GLY A 14 -19.61 27.67 31.75
CA GLY A 14 -19.17 26.86 30.62
C GLY A 14 -17.67 26.56 30.72
N ILE A 15 -17.31 25.31 30.98
CA ILE A 15 -15.94 24.82 30.87
C ILE A 15 -15.62 24.64 29.39
N VAL A 16 -14.83 25.56 28.83
CA VAL A 16 -14.25 25.42 27.48
C VAL A 16 -13.12 24.42 27.60
N MET A 17 -13.37 23.18 27.17
CA MET A 17 -12.33 22.19 26.98
C MET A 17 -11.47 22.59 25.79
N MET A 18 -10.31 23.19 26.05
CA MET A 18 -9.26 23.36 25.05
C MET A 18 -8.69 21.97 24.70
N GLY A 19 -9.08 21.44 23.55
CA GLY A 19 -8.44 20.27 22.96
C GLY A 19 -6.94 20.53 22.71
N PRO A 20 -6.09 19.47 22.72
CA PRO A 20 -4.67 19.63 22.46
C PRO A 20 -4.45 20.30 21.10
N PRO A 21 -3.44 21.20 20.98
CA PRO A 21 -3.14 21.81 19.70
C PRO A 21 -2.73 20.72 18.70
N VAL A 22 -3.53 20.54 17.66
CA VAL A 22 -3.14 19.75 16.49
C VAL A 22 -1.91 20.45 15.92
N ALA A 23 -0.76 19.79 15.98
CA ALA A 23 0.46 20.27 15.34
C ALA A 23 0.15 20.46 13.85
N ARG A 24 -0.11 21.69 13.45
CA ARG A 24 -0.16 22.10 12.05
C ARG A 24 1.27 21.95 11.54
N GLY A 25 1.56 20.83 10.88
CA GLY A 25 2.73 20.75 10.03
C GLY A 25 2.68 21.99 9.13
N GLN A 26 3.78 22.74 9.09
CA GLN A 26 3.90 23.94 8.29
C GLN A 26 3.78 23.51 6.83
N GLN A 27 2.59 23.64 6.26
CA GLN A 27 2.33 23.33 4.87
C GLN A 27 3.00 24.46 4.08
N ASP A 28 4.04 24.14 3.32
CA ASP A 28 4.63 25.09 2.38
C ASP A 28 3.53 25.51 1.40
N SER A 29 3.14 26.77 1.44
CA SER A 29 1.96 27.25 0.73
C SER A 29 2.08 27.20 -0.80
N ALA A 30 3.29 27.02 -1.32
CA ALA A 30 3.55 27.02 -2.76
C ALA A 30 3.40 25.64 -3.39
N ALA A 31 3.75 24.56 -2.69
CA ALA A 31 3.60 23.19 -3.20
C ALA A 31 2.30 22.58 -2.69
N THR A 32 1.54 21.93 -3.56
CA THR A 32 0.25 21.35 -3.25
C THR A 32 0.19 19.87 -3.67
N LEU A 33 -0.53 19.09 -2.87
CA LEU A 33 -0.98 17.74 -3.19
C LEU A 33 -2.50 17.73 -3.17
N ARG A 34 -3.11 17.27 -4.26
CA ARG A 34 -4.53 16.96 -4.34
C ARG A 34 -4.72 15.50 -4.69
N ILE A 35 -5.80 14.90 -4.25
CA ILE A 35 -6.20 13.55 -4.67
C ILE A 35 -7.58 13.60 -5.30
N GLN A 36 -7.80 12.70 -6.24
CA GLN A 36 -9.09 12.44 -6.88
C GLN A 36 -9.20 10.96 -7.24
N PHE A 37 -10.42 10.47 -7.45
CA PHE A 37 -10.59 9.16 -8.07
C PHE A 37 -10.27 9.26 -9.56
N ALA A 38 -9.54 8.29 -10.08
CA ALA A 38 -9.28 8.21 -11.52
C ALA A 38 -10.51 7.76 -12.31
N SER A 39 -11.51 7.19 -11.63
CA SER A 39 -12.84 6.87 -12.19
C SER A 39 -13.87 7.93 -11.79
N ALA A 40 -14.97 8.02 -12.56
CA ALA A 40 -16.04 9.00 -12.30
C ALA A 40 -16.93 8.66 -11.09
N GLY A 41 -16.70 7.53 -10.41
CA GLY A 41 -17.52 7.06 -9.29
C GLY A 41 -16.84 7.24 -7.94
N SER A 42 -17.66 7.30 -6.89
CA SER A 42 -17.24 7.23 -5.49
C SER A 42 -17.92 6.07 -4.75
N VAL A 43 -18.48 5.10 -5.47
CA VAL A 43 -19.09 3.88 -4.92
C VAL A 43 -18.37 2.69 -5.52
N PHE A 44 -17.80 1.83 -4.68
CA PHE A 44 -17.01 0.66 -5.07
C PHE A 44 -17.57 -0.59 -4.40
N GLN A 45 -17.41 -1.74 -5.03
CA GLN A 45 -17.74 -3.01 -4.39
C GLN A 45 -16.57 -3.51 -3.52
N THR A 46 -16.85 -4.29 -2.49
CA THR A 46 -15.79 -4.94 -1.70
C THR A 46 -14.88 -5.77 -2.64
N GLY A 47 -13.57 -5.48 -2.61
CA GLY A 47 -12.61 -6.13 -3.51
C GLY A 47 -12.50 -5.50 -4.91
N GLU A 48 -13.25 -4.46 -5.20
CA GLU A 48 -13.06 -3.65 -6.42
C GLU A 48 -11.84 -2.74 -6.28
N ILE A 49 -11.11 -2.53 -7.36
CA ILE A 49 -9.98 -1.60 -7.40
C ILE A 49 -10.49 -0.18 -7.21
N ILE A 50 -9.87 0.55 -6.29
CA ILE A 50 -10.14 1.97 -6.02
C ILE A 50 -8.96 2.78 -6.58
N PRO A 51 -9.04 3.24 -7.84
CA PRO A 51 -7.95 3.97 -8.46
C PRO A 51 -7.96 5.43 -8.02
N VAL A 52 -6.80 5.91 -7.56
CA VAL A 52 -6.61 7.27 -7.04
C VAL A 52 -5.46 7.95 -7.78
N ASP A 53 -5.67 9.18 -8.21
CA ASP A 53 -4.64 10.06 -8.73
C ASP A 53 -4.13 10.97 -7.62
N LEU A 54 -2.82 10.99 -7.43
CA LEU A 54 -2.10 11.94 -6.61
C LEU A 54 -1.58 13.06 -7.52
N LEU A 55 -2.12 14.26 -7.39
CA LEU A 55 -1.83 15.41 -8.23
C LEU A 55 -0.91 16.39 -7.49
N PHE A 56 0.30 16.54 -7.98
CA PHE A 56 1.31 17.44 -7.43
C PHE A 56 1.47 18.66 -8.31
N SER A 57 1.41 19.86 -7.73
CA SER A 57 1.64 21.12 -8.44
C SER A 57 2.32 22.12 -7.54
N VAL A 58 2.82 23.21 -8.13
CA VAL A 58 3.43 24.33 -7.39
C VAL A 58 3.03 25.66 -7.99
N GLU A 59 2.64 26.60 -7.16
CA GLU A 59 2.45 27.98 -7.58
C GLU A 59 3.82 28.65 -7.73
N GLY A 60 4.16 29.10 -8.96
CA GLY A 60 5.36 29.92 -9.21
C GLY A 60 6.59 29.20 -9.74
N GLY A 61 6.65 27.89 -9.81
CA GLY A 61 7.67 27.07 -10.52
C GLY A 61 9.13 27.23 -10.08
N GLY A 62 9.95 26.26 -10.47
CA GLY A 62 11.43 26.41 -10.57
C GLY A 62 12.27 25.96 -9.40
N THR A 63 11.77 25.92 -8.18
CA THR A 63 12.55 25.51 -6.99
C THR A 63 12.13 24.18 -6.39
N TYR A 64 11.07 23.58 -6.90
CA TYR A 64 10.50 22.33 -6.41
C TYR A 64 10.70 21.21 -7.40
N GLN A 65 11.08 20.06 -6.91
CA GLN A 65 11.15 18.84 -7.71
C GLN A 65 10.44 17.70 -7.00
N MET A 66 9.87 16.81 -7.78
CA MET A 66 9.12 15.64 -7.33
C MET A 66 9.85 14.37 -7.76
N SER A 67 9.96 13.42 -6.84
CA SER A 67 10.37 12.07 -7.17
C SER A 67 9.26 11.36 -7.95
N THR A 68 9.58 10.95 -9.19
CA THR A 68 8.64 10.18 -10.03
C THR A 68 8.73 8.68 -9.79
N ARG A 69 9.46 8.24 -8.74
CA ARG A 69 9.58 6.83 -8.41
C ARG A 69 8.18 6.23 -8.25
N ASN A 70 7.96 5.14 -8.98
CA ASN A 70 6.83 4.28 -8.76
C ASN A 70 7.19 3.25 -7.69
N TYR A 71 6.68 2.05 -7.80
CA TYR A 71 7.00 0.98 -6.89
C TYR A 71 8.47 0.60 -6.96
N ASP A 72 9.05 0.29 -5.82
CA ASP A 72 10.27 -0.49 -5.76
C ASP A 72 9.94 -1.99 -6.01
N ARG A 73 10.94 -2.85 -5.87
CA ARG A 73 10.72 -4.30 -6.04
C ARG A 73 9.84 -4.94 -4.96
N SER A 74 9.57 -4.25 -3.85
CA SER A 74 8.63 -4.69 -2.83
C SER A 74 7.18 -4.42 -3.19
N GLY A 75 6.94 -3.76 -4.31
CA GLY A 75 5.61 -3.48 -4.85
C GLY A 75 5.01 -2.18 -4.36
N ARG A 76 5.59 -1.51 -3.40
CA ARG A 76 5.17 -0.17 -2.98
C ARG A 76 6.27 0.61 -2.28
N LEU A 77 6.25 1.93 -2.42
CA LEU A 77 7.16 2.85 -1.74
C LEU A 77 6.52 3.37 -0.44
N ASN A 78 7.32 3.53 0.60
CA ASN A 78 6.89 4.16 1.85
C ASN A 78 7.03 5.69 1.79
N ILE A 79 6.74 6.28 0.63
CA ILE A 79 6.77 7.74 0.43
C ILE A 79 5.41 8.34 0.74
N GLU A 80 4.34 7.60 0.43
CA GLU A 80 2.96 7.95 0.73
C GLU A 80 2.47 7.22 1.97
N GLN A 81 1.64 7.94 2.75
CA GLN A 81 0.83 7.36 3.82
C GLN A 81 -0.64 7.64 3.52
N PHE A 82 -1.42 6.57 3.36
CA PHE A 82 -2.85 6.62 3.10
C PHE A 82 -3.60 6.52 4.42
N HIS A 83 -4.33 7.57 4.75
CA HIS A 83 -5.13 7.65 5.96
C HIS A 83 -6.59 7.43 5.60
N VAL A 84 -7.12 6.27 5.97
CA VAL A 84 -8.50 5.85 5.68
C VAL A 84 -9.27 5.70 6.99
N ASP A 85 -10.47 6.26 7.04
CA ASP A 85 -11.38 6.13 8.17
C ASP A 85 -12.78 5.73 7.68
N PRO A 86 -13.36 4.62 8.20
CA PRO A 86 -12.76 3.67 9.13
C PRO A 86 -11.53 2.96 8.55
N PRO A 87 -10.59 2.47 9.39
CA PRO A 87 -9.36 1.86 8.92
C PRO A 87 -9.64 0.57 8.14
N GLY A 88 -9.02 0.43 6.99
CA GLY A 88 -8.99 -0.79 6.22
C GLY A 88 -7.80 -1.70 6.62
N ARG A 89 -7.71 -2.84 5.96
CA ARG A 89 -6.60 -3.79 6.10
C ARG A 89 -5.44 -3.39 5.19
N ASP A 90 -4.21 -3.47 5.67
CA ASP A 90 -3.02 -3.44 4.82
C ASP A 90 -2.76 -4.84 4.25
N PRO A 91 -2.96 -5.09 2.95
CA PRO A 91 -2.90 -6.43 2.40
C PRO A 91 -1.48 -7.02 2.36
N LEU A 92 -0.45 -6.19 2.45
CA LEU A 92 0.95 -6.66 2.40
C LEU A 92 1.67 -6.58 3.74
N HIS A 93 1.11 -5.88 4.72
CA HIS A 93 1.79 -5.60 5.99
C HIS A 93 2.12 -6.87 6.77
N ASP A 94 1.19 -7.81 6.81
CA ASP A 94 1.35 -9.05 7.57
C ASP A 94 2.41 -9.99 6.97
N HIS A 95 2.69 -9.87 5.68
CA HIS A 95 3.56 -10.79 4.95
C HIS A 95 4.92 -10.18 4.56
N TYR A 96 4.98 -8.89 4.26
CA TYR A 96 6.17 -8.28 3.67
C TYR A 96 7.12 -7.58 4.63
N ASN A 97 6.73 -7.36 5.86
CA ASN A 97 7.52 -6.55 6.82
C ASN A 97 8.84 -7.16 7.30
N GLY A 98 9.26 -8.29 6.81
CA GLY A 98 10.48 -8.88 7.32
C GLY A 98 11.40 -9.54 6.29
N ALA A 99 10.85 -10.10 5.24
CA ALA A 99 11.62 -10.96 4.34
C ALA A 99 12.14 -10.25 3.09
N VAL A 100 11.46 -9.22 2.63
CA VAL A 100 11.77 -8.59 1.33
C VAL A 100 12.56 -7.28 1.46
N GLN A 101 12.49 -6.60 2.58
CA GLN A 101 13.22 -5.34 2.79
C GLN A 101 14.75 -5.48 2.80
N GLY A 102 15.30 -6.68 2.97
CA GLY A 102 16.74 -6.89 3.11
C GLY A 102 17.49 -7.07 1.78
N PHE A 103 16.83 -7.28 0.66
CA PHE A 103 17.52 -7.81 -0.52
C PHE A 103 17.52 -6.89 -1.76
N ILE A 104 17.03 -5.68 -1.69
CA ILE A 104 16.80 -4.94 -2.91
C ILE A 104 17.66 -3.70 -3.02
N GLY A 105 18.90 -3.92 -3.37
CA GLY A 105 19.77 -2.94 -3.99
C GLY A 105 19.47 -2.82 -5.49
N GLY A 106 18.27 -2.44 -5.83
CA GLY A 106 17.90 -2.05 -7.19
C GLY A 106 17.48 -0.60 -7.13
N GLY A 107 18.38 0.33 -7.43
CA GLY A 107 18.01 1.71 -7.58
C GLY A 107 16.89 1.79 -8.62
N ALA A 108 15.67 2.12 -8.23
CA ALA A 108 14.76 2.71 -9.18
C ALA A 108 15.45 3.97 -9.66
N SER A 109 15.73 4.09 -10.94
CA SER A 109 16.20 5.35 -11.52
C SER A 109 15.08 6.37 -11.29
N SER A 110 15.21 7.18 -10.24
CA SER A 110 14.30 8.30 -10.07
C SER A 110 14.80 9.40 -10.98
N THR A 111 14.06 9.72 -11.98
CA THR A 111 14.17 11.03 -12.61
C THR A 111 13.31 11.96 -11.77
N ASP A 112 13.96 12.79 -10.98
CA ASP A 112 13.26 13.87 -10.32
C ASP A 112 12.76 14.86 -11.39
N LYS A 113 11.49 15.22 -11.31
CA LYS A 113 10.85 16.14 -12.25
C LYS A 113 10.62 17.48 -11.57
N LEU A 114 10.94 18.57 -12.25
CA LEU A 114 10.58 19.90 -11.78
C LEU A 114 9.05 20.04 -11.81
N LEU A 115 8.49 20.51 -10.70
CA LEU A 115 7.08 20.82 -10.62
C LEU A 115 6.76 22.15 -11.30
N SER A 116 5.57 22.22 -11.86
CA SER A 116 4.98 23.39 -12.49
C SER A 116 3.56 23.62 -11.94
N PRO A 117 2.89 24.72 -12.34
CA PRO A 117 1.48 24.91 -12.06
C PRO A 117 0.58 23.83 -12.68
N ASP A 118 1.00 23.23 -13.80
CA ASP A 118 0.31 22.09 -14.39
C ASP A 118 0.53 20.86 -13.51
N PRO A 119 -0.53 20.20 -13.00
CA PRO A 119 -0.39 19.09 -12.09
C PRO A 119 0.29 17.88 -12.73
N GLU A 120 1.24 17.30 -11.99
CA GLU A 120 1.83 16.00 -12.30
C GLU A 120 1.09 14.91 -11.54
N ALA A 121 0.64 13.85 -12.25
CA ALA A 121 -0.15 12.78 -11.67
C ALA A 121 0.67 11.52 -11.39
N ILE A 122 0.47 10.93 -10.23
CA ILE A 122 0.88 9.57 -9.88
C ILE A 122 -0.38 8.74 -9.68
N HIS A 123 -0.54 7.71 -10.51
CA HIS A 123 -1.67 6.78 -10.39
C HIS A 123 -1.36 5.68 -9.40
N VAL A 124 -2.29 5.41 -8.49
CA VAL A 124 -2.18 4.35 -7.50
C VAL A 124 -3.52 3.63 -7.33
N ASP A 125 -3.47 2.34 -7.04
CA ASP A 125 -4.65 1.61 -6.57
C ASP A 125 -4.64 1.60 -5.05
N LEU A 126 -5.61 2.26 -4.40
CA LEU A 126 -5.68 2.37 -2.94
C LEU A 126 -5.57 1.00 -2.25
N ASN A 127 -6.17 -0.01 -2.85
CA ASN A 127 -6.18 -1.39 -2.34
C ASN A 127 -4.78 -1.98 -2.09
N GLU A 128 -3.74 -1.43 -2.70
CA GLU A 128 -2.36 -1.89 -2.44
C GLU A 128 -1.85 -1.45 -1.08
N TRP A 129 -2.33 -0.33 -0.55
CA TRP A 129 -1.96 0.20 0.77
C TRP A 129 -3.00 -0.10 1.82
N VAL A 130 -4.26 0.13 1.47
CA VAL A 130 -5.40 -0.06 2.39
C VAL A 130 -6.55 -0.67 1.60
N ALA A 131 -6.94 -1.89 1.97
CA ALA A 131 -8.11 -2.57 1.43
C ALA A 131 -9.30 -2.33 2.36
N PRO A 132 -10.31 -1.56 1.95
CA PRO A 132 -11.58 -1.48 2.64
C PRO A 132 -12.28 -2.84 2.50
N ASP A 133 -12.36 -3.57 3.60
CA ASP A 133 -12.83 -4.97 3.59
C ASP A 133 -14.27 -5.14 4.09
N LYS A 134 -14.94 -4.04 4.41
CA LYS A 134 -16.32 -4.02 4.88
C LYS A 134 -17.13 -2.96 4.15
N PRO A 135 -18.40 -3.22 3.87
CA PRO A 135 -19.30 -2.18 3.40
C PRO A 135 -19.39 -1.02 4.40
N GLY A 136 -19.43 0.19 3.90
CA GLY A 136 -19.50 1.40 4.72
C GLY A 136 -19.12 2.66 3.97
N HIS A 137 -19.23 3.78 4.66
CA HIS A 137 -18.79 5.08 4.20
C HIS A 137 -17.36 5.33 4.70
N TYR A 138 -16.47 5.76 3.84
CA TYR A 138 -15.05 5.93 4.10
C TYR A 138 -14.58 7.33 3.72
N SER A 139 -13.60 7.83 4.47
CA SER A 139 -12.85 9.03 4.09
C SER A 139 -11.38 8.68 3.88
N LEU A 140 -10.74 9.36 2.92
CA LEU A 140 -9.35 9.18 2.55
C LEU A 140 -8.65 10.53 2.45
N TYR A 141 -7.49 10.67 3.09
CA TYR A 141 -6.50 11.66 2.72
C TYR A 141 -5.11 11.03 2.66
N VAL A 142 -4.17 11.68 1.97
CA VAL A 142 -2.81 11.17 1.77
C VAL A 142 -1.80 12.19 2.28
N THR A 143 -0.76 11.70 2.97
CA THR A 143 0.46 12.48 3.19
C THR A 143 1.58 11.91 2.32
N SER A 144 2.37 12.79 1.68
CA SER A 144 3.43 12.39 0.76
C SER A 144 4.72 13.17 0.99
N GLY A 145 5.84 12.47 0.96
CA GLY A 145 7.19 13.02 1.00
C GLY A 145 7.89 13.10 -0.36
N ARG A 146 7.13 13.06 -1.48
CA ARG A 146 7.70 13.07 -2.83
C ARG A 146 8.35 14.38 -3.24
N VAL A 147 7.91 15.49 -2.67
CA VAL A 147 8.33 16.81 -3.10
C VAL A 147 9.48 17.30 -2.23
N SER A 148 10.48 17.84 -2.89
CA SER A 148 11.57 18.57 -2.25
C SER A 148 11.68 19.99 -2.79
N ARG A 149 12.04 20.92 -1.90
CA ARG A 149 12.34 22.29 -2.24
C ARG A 149 13.86 22.46 -2.31
N ARG A 150 14.33 23.12 -3.36
CA ARG A 150 15.74 23.50 -3.47
C ARG A 150 15.98 24.79 -2.66
N ASP A 151 16.91 24.71 -1.72
CA ASP A 151 17.42 25.84 -0.96
C ASP A 151 18.94 25.93 -1.19
N GLY A 152 19.35 26.81 -2.10
CA GLY A 152 20.72 26.90 -2.57
C GLY A 152 21.23 25.59 -3.18
N ALA A 153 22.22 24.96 -2.54
CA ALA A 153 22.78 23.66 -2.95
C ALA A 153 22.10 22.46 -2.25
N LYS A 154 21.16 22.69 -1.35
CA LYS A 154 20.49 21.64 -0.57
C LYS A 154 19.07 21.40 -1.06
N PHE A 155 18.57 20.19 -0.82
CA PHE A 155 17.17 19.84 -1.01
C PHE A 155 16.55 19.56 0.36
N GLU A 156 15.42 20.20 0.63
CA GLU A 156 14.60 19.99 1.81
C GLU A 156 13.37 19.18 1.41
N ASN A 157 13.19 18.00 2.00
CA ASN A 157 12.01 17.20 1.75
C ASN A 157 10.81 17.81 2.44
N LEU A 158 9.71 17.94 1.71
CA LEU A 158 8.46 18.45 2.21
C LEU A 158 7.49 17.29 2.47
N THR A 159 6.69 17.42 3.53
CA THR A 159 5.55 16.54 3.75
C THR A 159 4.29 17.29 3.36
N LEU A 160 3.66 16.89 2.27
CA LEU A 160 2.42 17.47 1.78
C LEU A 160 1.24 16.62 2.25
N ARG A 161 0.11 17.28 2.56
CA ARG A 161 -1.16 16.64 2.87
C ARG A 161 -2.19 17.02 1.82
N SER A 162 -2.94 16.01 1.34
CA SER A 162 -4.01 16.20 0.35
C SER A 162 -5.30 16.76 0.94
N ASN A 163 -6.25 17.09 0.06
CA ASN A 163 -7.68 17.13 0.38
C ASN A 163 -8.16 15.76 0.87
N THR A 164 -9.37 15.73 1.42
CA THR A 164 -10.08 14.48 1.76
C THR A 164 -11.03 14.10 0.63
N LEU A 165 -11.09 12.81 0.30
CA LEU A 165 -12.11 12.18 -0.53
C LEU A 165 -13.04 11.36 0.35
N GLU A 166 -14.33 11.37 -0.01
CA GLU A 166 -15.36 10.52 0.60
C GLU A 166 -15.83 9.49 -0.44
N PHE A 167 -16.04 8.24 0.01
CA PHE A 167 -16.51 7.17 -0.86
C PHE A 167 -17.26 6.10 -0.09
N ASP A 168 -18.10 5.36 -0.80
CA ASP A 168 -18.84 4.25 -0.24
C ASP A 168 -18.30 2.92 -0.76
N VAL A 169 -18.19 1.95 0.13
CA VAL A 169 -17.95 0.55 -0.23
C VAL A 169 -19.23 -0.23 0.03
N VAL A 170 -19.71 -0.93 -0.99
CA VAL A 170 -20.89 -1.78 -0.92
C VAL A 170 -20.49 -3.25 -0.97
N GLU A 171 -21.39 -4.12 -0.50
CA GLU A 171 -21.19 -5.57 -0.61
C GLU A 171 -21.05 -5.98 -2.07
N ALA A 172 -20.01 -6.74 -2.38
CA ALA A 172 -19.79 -7.25 -3.73
C ALA A 172 -20.87 -8.28 -4.11
N SER A 173 -21.55 -8.07 -5.23
CA SER A 173 -22.53 -9.03 -5.71
C SER A 173 -21.83 -10.30 -6.22
N PRO A 174 -22.38 -11.51 -5.94
CA PRO A 174 -21.82 -12.76 -6.48
C PRO A 174 -21.72 -12.77 -8.01
N ALA A 175 -22.67 -12.11 -8.69
CA ALA A 175 -22.65 -12.00 -10.15
C ALA A 175 -21.45 -11.19 -10.65
N TRP A 176 -21.17 -10.05 -10.02
CA TRP A 176 -19.99 -9.22 -10.34
C TRP A 176 -18.69 -9.97 -10.07
N GLN A 177 -18.59 -10.64 -8.92
CA GLN A 177 -17.41 -11.44 -8.58
C GLN A 177 -17.15 -12.54 -9.61
N ALA A 178 -18.19 -13.30 -9.98
CA ALA A 178 -18.08 -14.35 -10.99
C ALA A 178 -17.72 -13.79 -12.37
N GLN A 179 -18.28 -12.67 -12.77
CA GLN A 179 -17.99 -12.00 -14.04
C GLN A 179 -16.53 -11.54 -14.07
N THR A 180 -16.07 -10.86 -13.01
CA THR A 180 -14.67 -10.36 -12.88
C THR A 180 -13.68 -11.51 -12.93
N LEU A 181 -13.91 -12.57 -12.16
CA LEU A 181 -13.08 -13.77 -12.18
C LEU A 181 -13.04 -14.41 -13.58
N SER A 182 -14.20 -14.62 -14.20
CA SER A 182 -14.28 -15.25 -15.51
C SER A 182 -13.57 -14.44 -16.60
N ALA A 183 -13.76 -13.14 -16.63
CA ALA A 183 -13.13 -12.25 -17.60
C ALA A 183 -11.60 -12.23 -17.42
N ALA A 184 -11.13 -12.11 -16.19
CA ALA A 184 -9.70 -12.10 -15.87
C ALA A 184 -9.04 -13.46 -16.21
N ALA A 185 -9.64 -14.57 -15.81
CA ALA A 185 -9.13 -15.91 -16.11
C ALA A 185 -9.09 -16.19 -17.63
N ALA A 186 -10.08 -15.72 -18.38
CA ALA A 186 -10.09 -15.86 -19.85
C ALA A 186 -8.94 -15.08 -20.50
N ALA A 187 -8.69 -13.84 -20.08
CA ALA A 187 -7.61 -13.03 -20.60
C ALA A 187 -6.22 -13.60 -20.25
N LEU A 188 -6.03 -14.11 -19.05
CA LEU A 188 -4.79 -14.74 -18.61
C LEU A 188 -4.46 -16.03 -19.38
N ARG A 189 -5.48 -16.84 -19.70
CA ARG A 189 -5.31 -18.08 -20.47
C ARG A 189 -5.22 -17.88 -21.96
N ASN A 190 -5.58 -16.70 -22.47
CA ASN A 190 -5.48 -16.42 -23.88
C ASN A 190 -4.03 -16.24 -24.31
N ALA A 191 -3.53 -17.15 -25.14
CA ALA A 191 -2.16 -17.06 -25.66
C ALA A 191 -1.90 -15.84 -26.55
N ALA A 192 -2.95 -15.22 -27.09
CA ALA A 192 -2.83 -14.00 -27.90
C ALA A 192 -2.86 -12.70 -27.06
N SER A 193 -3.14 -12.77 -25.77
CA SER A 193 -3.10 -11.60 -24.89
C SER A 193 -1.68 -11.05 -24.75
N THR A 194 -1.55 -9.74 -24.87
CA THR A 194 -0.30 -9.04 -24.63
C THR A 194 0.10 -9.07 -23.14
N PRO A 195 1.37 -8.83 -22.79
CA PRO A 195 1.78 -8.71 -21.38
C PRO A 195 0.99 -7.65 -20.60
N GLU A 196 0.62 -6.55 -21.23
CA GLU A 196 -0.18 -5.47 -20.66
C GLU A 196 -1.60 -5.95 -20.35
N GLU A 197 -2.25 -6.67 -21.28
CA GLU A 197 -3.59 -7.23 -21.08
C GLU A 197 -3.60 -8.27 -19.97
N LYS A 198 -2.56 -9.10 -19.89
CA LYS A 198 -2.41 -10.08 -18.79
C LYS A 198 -2.23 -9.39 -17.44
N ARG A 199 -1.40 -8.35 -17.36
CA ARG A 199 -1.26 -7.54 -16.14
C ARG A 199 -2.57 -6.89 -15.73
N ALA A 200 -3.27 -6.27 -16.68
CA ALA A 200 -4.59 -5.68 -16.44
C ALA A 200 -5.61 -6.70 -15.95
N ALA A 201 -5.52 -7.96 -16.41
CA ALA A 201 -6.38 -9.07 -15.96
C ALA A 201 -5.98 -9.62 -14.59
N ALA A 202 -4.68 -9.72 -14.29
CA ALA A 202 -4.19 -10.21 -13.00
C ALA A 202 -4.60 -9.29 -11.83
N ARG A 203 -4.59 -7.99 -12.05
CA ARG A 203 -4.82 -6.97 -11.05
C ARG A 203 -6.18 -7.06 -10.34
N PRO A 204 -7.33 -7.19 -11.03
CA PRO A 204 -8.61 -7.41 -10.36
C PRO A 204 -8.64 -8.69 -9.51
N LEU A 205 -8.00 -9.78 -9.97
CA LEU A 205 -7.96 -11.03 -9.21
C LEU A 205 -7.23 -10.88 -7.88
N ARG A 206 -6.18 -10.04 -7.84
CA ARG A 206 -5.39 -9.78 -6.65
C ARG A 206 -6.25 -9.25 -5.49
N PHE A 207 -7.30 -8.47 -5.79
CA PHE A 207 -8.13 -7.80 -4.79
C PHE A 207 -9.51 -8.43 -4.62
N LEU A 208 -9.91 -9.36 -5.50
CA LEU A 208 -11.27 -9.91 -5.52
C LEU A 208 -11.67 -10.68 -4.25
N GLU A 209 -10.71 -11.10 -3.43
CA GLU A 209 -10.92 -11.71 -2.10
C GLU A 209 -11.93 -12.88 -2.08
N THR A 210 -11.90 -13.73 -3.11
CA THR A 210 -12.70 -14.96 -3.15
C THR A 210 -11.81 -16.20 -3.22
N PRO A 211 -12.25 -17.36 -2.69
CA PRO A 211 -11.50 -18.62 -2.79
C PRO A 211 -11.10 -18.97 -4.23
N ASP A 212 -12.00 -18.74 -5.19
CA ASP A 212 -11.77 -19.08 -6.59
C ASP A 212 -10.77 -18.13 -7.26
N ALA A 213 -10.77 -16.84 -6.90
CA ALA A 213 -9.77 -15.89 -7.38
C ALA A 213 -8.37 -16.28 -6.91
N VAL A 214 -8.23 -16.68 -5.65
CA VAL A 214 -6.94 -17.10 -5.08
C VAL A 214 -6.45 -18.40 -5.71
N ARG A 215 -7.33 -19.37 -5.96
CA ARG A 215 -6.99 -20.58 -6.72
C ARG A 215 -6.53 -20.24 -8.14
N GLU A 216 -7.18 -19.29 -8.81
CA GLU A 216 -6.77 -18.89 -10.15
C GLU A 216 -5.39 -18.19 -10.13
N LEU A 217 -5.11 -17.29 -9.18
CA LEU A 217 -3.79 -16.71 -9.00
C LEU A 217 -2.71 -17.77 -8.77
N ALA A 218 -2.99 -18.76 -7.94
CA ALA A 218 -2.08 -19.88 -7.68
C ALA A 218 -1.82 -20.72 -8.95
N ARG A 219 -2.86 -20.99 -9.77
CA ARG A 219 -2.69 -21.67 -11.06
C ARG A 219 -1.79 -20.93 -12.01
N GLN A 220 -1.98 -19.63 -12.13
CA GLN A 220 -1.18 -18.79 -13.02
C GLN A 220 0.29 -18.71 -12.59
N LEU A 221 0.56 -18.78 -11.29
CA LEU A 221 1.92 -18.73 -10.76
C LEU A 221 2.79 -19.92 -11.20
N GLY A 222 2.17 -21.08 -11.52
CA GLY A 222 2.85 -22.23 -12.08
C GLY A 222 3.24 -22.10 -13.57
N ILE A 223 2.82 -21.03 -14.25
CA ILE A 223 3.14 -20.80 -15.67
C ILE A 223 4.46 -20.03 -15.78
N PRO A 224 5.53 -20.62 -16.37
CA PRO A 224 6.83 -19.96 -16.47
C PRO A 224 6.77 -18.72 -17.34
N GLY A 225 7.52 -17.66 -16.93
CA GLY A 225 7.77 -16.49 -17.76
C GLY A 225 6.62 -15.47 -17.81
N ASP A 226 5.61 -15.58 -16.95
CA ASP A 226 4.55 -14.59 -16.87
C ASP A 226 5.03 -13.31 -16.16
N GLU A 227 4.89 -12.18 -16.83
CA GLU A 227 5.25 -10.88 -16.27
C GLU A 227 4.31 -10.40 -15.15
N SER A 228 3.11 -10.99 -15.06
CA SER A 228 2.11 -10.71 -14.02
C SER A 228 2.37 -11.43 -12.70
N ARG A 229 3.44 -12.23 -12.61
CA ARG A 229 3.79 -13.04 -11.42
C ARG A 229 3.78 -12.24 -10.11
N TRP A 230 4.12 -10.95 -10.15
CA TRP A 230 4.06 -10.09 -8.98
C TRP A 230 2.64 -9.95 -8.44
N ASP A 231 1.65 -9.70 -9.31
CA ASP A 231 0.25 -9.60 -8.92
C ASP A 231 -0.27 -10.93 -8.37
N PHE A 232 0.19 -12.06 -8.94
CA PHE A 232 -0.18 -13.40 -8.45
C PHE A 232 0.36 -13.64 -7.04
N VAL A 233 1.66 -13.41 -6.82
CA VAL A 233 2.30 -13.57 -5.50
C VAL A 233 1.65 -12.63 -4.48
N ALA A 234 1.51 -11.33 -4.80
CA ALA A 234 0.92 -10.36 -3.91
C ALA A 234 -0.55 -10.68 -3.57
N GLY A 235 -1.31 -11.17 -4.55
CA GLY A 235 -2.70 -11.59 -4.34
C GLY A 235 -2.82 -12.81 -3.44
N ILE A 236 -1.94 -13.81 -3.61
CA ILE A 236 -1.90 -15.00 -2.75
C ILE A 236 -1.54 -14.62 -1.31
N LEU A 237 -0.44 -13.87 -1.13
CA LEU A 237 0.06 -13.49 0.19
C LEU A 237 -0.85 -12.49 0.91
N GLY A 238 -1.50 -11.60 0.16
CA GLY A 238 -2.44 -10.62 0.69
C GLY A 238 -3.83 -11.17 0.98
N SER A 239 -4.16 -12.38 0.53
CA SER A 239 -5.49 -12.95 0.66
C SER A 239 -5.77 -13.55 2.04
N ARG A 240 -7.06 -13.56 2.43
CA ARG A 240 -7.57 -14.31 3.58
C ARG A 240 -7.79 -15.79 3.28
N HIS A 241 -7.71 -16.19 2.02
CA HIS A 241 -7.94 -17.56 1.53
C HIS A 241 -6.63 -18.31 1.32
N SER A 242 -5.71 -18.20 2.28
CA SER A 242 -4.37 -18.79 2.20
C SER A 242 -4.41 -20.34 2.11
N GLN A 243 -5.41 -20.98 2.71
CA GLN A 243 -5.55 -22.45 2.66
C GLN A 243 -5.86 -22.93 1.25
N GLU A 244 -6.71 -22.21 0.53
CA GLU A 244 -7.06 -22.49 -0.87
C GLU A 244 -5.85 -22.30 -1.80
N ALA A 245 -5.04 -21.27 -1.54
CA ALA A 245 -3.80 -21.04 -2.26
C ALA A 245 -2.81 -22.20 -2.04
N VAL A 246 -2.59 -22.59 -0.78
CA VAL A 246 -1.69 -23.71 -0.43
C VAL A 246 -2.16 -25.00 -1.12
N ALA A 247 -3.46 -25.33 -1.03
CA ALA A 247 -4.00 -26.53 -1.63
C ALA A 247 -3.78 -26.59 -3.16
N GLU A 248 -3.97 -25.46 -3.85
CA GLU A 248 -3.76 -25.37 -5.30
C GLU A 248 -2.27 -25.46 -5.67
N LEU A 249 -1.38 -24.78 -4.94
CA LEU A 249 0.06 -24.84 -5.16
C LEU A 249 0.63 -26.25 -4.91
N GLU A 250 0.16 -26.93 -3.85
CA GLU A 250 0.54 -28.31 -3.56
C GLU A 250 0.02 -29.28 -4.63
N ALA A 251 -1.19 -29.07 -5.15
CA ALA A 251 -1.73 -29.86 -6.24
C ALA A 251 -0.91 -29.73 -7.54
N GLN A 252 -0.43 -28.53 -7.84
CA GLN A 252 0.48 -28.31 -8.99
C GLN A 252 1.81 -29.05 -8.81
N LEU A 253 2.39 -29.03 -7.61
CA LEU A 253 3.65 -29.75 -7.33
C LEU A 253 3.47 -31.29 -7.38
N ALA A 254 2.27 -31.79 -7.11
CA ALA A 254 1.94 -33.21 -7.17
C ALA A 254 1.58 -33.67 -8.59
N ALA A 255 1.50 -32.80 -9.58
CA ALA A 255 1.20 -33.17 -10.97
C ALA A 255 2.32 -34.05 -11.54
N PRO A 256 2.02 -34.93 -12.54
CA PRO A 256 3.01 -35.84 -13.13
C PRO A 256 4.22 -35.14 -13.77
N ASP A 257 4.05 -33.91 -14.27
CA ASP A 257 5.10 -33.07 -14.87
C ASP A 257 4.95 -31.62 -14.34
N PRO A 258 5.38 -31.37 -13.09
CA PRO A 258 5.13 -30.09 -12.46
C PRO A 258 6.03 -28.99 -13.03
N ALA A 259 5.45 -27.87 -13.45
CA ALA A 259 6.19 -26.66 -13.75
C ALA A 259 6.61 -25.98 -12.44
N ILE A 260 7.79 -26.32 -11.94
CA ILE A 260 8.31 -25.77 -10.68
C ILE A 260 9.04 -24.45 -10.96
N THR A 261 8.46 -23.33 -10.51
CA THR A 261 9.08 -22.01 -10.55
C THR A 261 9.57 -21.61 -9.17
N ALA A 262 10.56 -20.71 -9.10
CA ALA A 262 11.03 -20.15 -7.84
C ALA A 262 9.92 -19.37 -7.12
N ASP A 263 9.08 -18.67 -7.88
CA ASP A 263 7.97 -17.89 -7.35
C ASP A 263 6.88 -18.79 -6.74
N LEU A 264 6.58 -19.94 -7.37
CA LEU A 264 5.65 -20.93 -6.82
C LEU A 264 6.14 -21.48 -5.47
N LEU A 265 7.43 -21.88 -5.41
CA LEU A 265 8.01 -22.40 -4.17
C LEU A 265 8.06 -21.34 -3.08
N SER A 266 8.43 -20.10 -3.42
CA SER A 266 8.47 -18.99 -2.46
C SER A 266 7.08 -18.66 -1.94
N ALA A 267 6.08 -18.54 -2.83
CA ALA A 267 4.70 -18.26 -2.43
C ALA A 267 4.15 -19.38 -1.53
N LEU A 268 4.40 -20.64 -1.86
CA LEU A 268 3.98 -21.77 -1.02
C LEU A 268 4.66 -21.73 0.35
N ALA A 269 5.97 -21.52 0.39
CA ALA A 269 6.72 -21.46 1.64
C ALA A 269 6.25 -20.28 2.52
N GLU A 270 6.10 -19.11 1.95
CA GLU A 270 5.63 -17.94 2.68
C GLU A 270 4.19 -18.11 3.17
N THR A 271 3.28 -18.58 2.32
CA THR A 271 1.88 -18.79 2.72
C THR A 271 1.74 -19.85 3.82
N LYS A 272 2.54 -20.94 3.74
CA LYS A 272 2.44 -22.06 4.67
C LYS A 272 3.17 -21.83 5.99
N PHE A 273 4.28 -21.11 5.99
CA PHE A 273 5.19 -21.00 7.14
C PHE A 273 5.29 -19.59 7.73
N SER A 274 4.81 -18.54 7.03
CA SER A 274 4.75 -17.20 7.60
C SER A 274 3.68 -17.16 8.67
N ARG A 275 4.13 -17.07 9.92
CA ARG A 275 3.21 -16.79 11.01
C ARG A 275 2.82 -15.33 10.98
N PRO A 276 1.54 -14.97 11.08
CA PRO A 276 1.13 -13.59 11.29
C PRO A 276 1.88 -13.05 12.52
N ARG A 277 2.75 -12.07 12.32
CA ARG A 277 3.36 -11.37 13.47
C ARG A 277 2.37 -10.34 13.96
N PRO A 278 1.91 -10.39 15.22
CA PRO A 278 1.03 -9.38 15.75
C PRO A 278 1.73 -8.02 15.71
N TYR A 279 1.15 -7.06 15.00
CA TYR A 279 1.67 -5.71 14.76
C TYR A 279 2.03 -4.92 16.02
N ALA A 280 1.40 -5.22 17.15
CA ALA A 280 1.60 -4.54 18.43
C ALA A 280 3.05 -4.57 18.97
N ALA A 281 3.93 -5.43 18.43
CA ALA A 281 5.30 -5.58 18.92
C ALA A 281 6.33 -4.66 18.26
N LEU A 282 6.03 -3.99 17.15
CA LEU A 282 7.02 -3.24 16.36
C LEU A 282 6.92 -1.72 16.46
N SER A 283 5.81 -1.16 16.89
CA SER A 283 5.65 0.30 17.00
C SER A 283 6.36 0.93 18.20
N GLY A 284 6.86 0.15 19.16
CA GLY A 284 7.58 0.64 20.35
C GLY A 284 9.10 0.42 20.35
N ALA A 285 9.64 -0.43 19.47
CA ALA A 285 11.05 -0.83 19.52
C ALA A 285 11.93 -0.24 18.39
N GLY A 286 11.35 0.40 17.41
CA GLY A 286 12.07 0.83 16.19
C GLY A 286 12.95 2.07 16.33
N GLN A 287 12.85 2.83 17.43
CA GLN A 287 13.69 4.03 17.63
C GLN A 287 14.86 3.84 18.61
N ALA A 288 14.98 2.71 19.28
CA ALA A 288 16.03 2.49 20.29
C ALA A 288 17.16 1.53 19.87
N ALA A 289 17.11 0.90 18.70
CA ALA A 289 18.05 -0.16 18.31
C ALA A 289 19.01 0.20 17.16
N ALA A 290 19.25 1.47 16.87
CA ALA A 290 20.30 1.87 15.92
C ALA A 290 21.73 1.83 16.50
N GLY A 291 21.95 1.12 17.59
CA GLY A 291 23.22 1.11 18.32
C GLY A 291 23.71 -0.24 18.84
N SER A 292 23.08 -1.37 18.56
CA SER A 292 23.53 -2.65 19.11
C SER A 292 23.81 -3.68 18.02
N LEU A 293 25.07 -3.82 17.66
CA LEU A 293 25.60 -4.95 16.90
C LEU A 293 25.34 -6.25 17.69
N VAL A 294 24.44 -7.08 17.20
CA VAL A 294 24.21 -8.43 17.73
C VAL A 294 25.47 -9.26 17.45
N ARG A 295 26.23 -9.54 18.49
CA ARG A 295 27.31 -10.53 18.45
C ARG A 295 26.70 -11.92 18.32
N VAL A 296 26.91 -12.55 17.18
CA VAL A 296 26.59 -13.97 16.99
C VAL A 296 27.64 -14.78 17.73
N PRO A 297 27.32 -15.65 18.72
CA PRO A 297 28.27 -16.50 19.37
C PRO A 297 28.69 -17.61 18.40
N GLY A 298 29.98 -17.70 18.09
CA GLY A 298 30.52 -18.89 17.42
C GLY A 298 31.35 -18.71 16.15
N CYS A 299 31.65 -17.50 15.70
CA CYS A 299 32.64 -17.33 14.62
C CYS A 299 34.00 -16.88 15.22
N PRO A 300 35.11 -17.58 14.92
CA PRO A 300 36.43 -17.13 15.31
C PRO A 300 36.82 -15.90 14.48
N ALA A 301 37.42 -14.91 15.18
CA ALA A 301 37.88 -13.68 14.57
C ALA A 301 39.14 -13.96 13.73
N GLU A 302 39.00 -13.97 12.41
CA GLU A 302 40.16 -13.85 11.53
C GLU A 302 40.58 -12.39 11.42
N THR A 303 41.77 -12.13 11.93
CA THR A 303 42.44 -10.83 11.91
C THR A 303 42.97 -10.57 10.50
N VAL A 304 42.29 -9.78 9.71
CA VAL A 304 42.84 -9.26 8.44
C VAL A 304 43.85 -8.15 8.77
N ARG A 305 45.13 -8.47 8.67
CA ARG A 305 46.21 -7.47 8.70
C ARG A 305 46.16 -6.67 7.38
N ALA A 306 45.90 -5.40 7.49
CA ALA A 306 46.12 -4.46 6.39
C ALA A 306 47.62 -4.27 6.19
N THR A 307 48.12 -4.55 4.98
CA THR A 307 49.48 -4.20 4.55
C THR A 307 49.44 -2.81 3.86
N PRO A 308 50.28 -1.89 4.26
CA PRO A 308 50.35 -0.58 3.59
C PRO A 308 51.18 -0.68 2.30
N ARG A 309 50.64 -0.04 1.24
CA ARG A 309 51.45 0.46 0.10
C ARG A 309 50.97 1.85 -0.29
#